data_54515aaf26f3913ed88f4967672c14b5
#
_entry.id   54515aaf26f3913ed88f4967672c14b5
#
_cell.length_a   1.000
_cell.length_b   1.000
_cell.length_c   1.000
_cell.angle_alpha   90.00
_cell.angle_beta   90.00
_cell.angle_gamma   90.00
#
_symmetry.space_group_name_H-M   'P 1'
#
loop_
_entity.id
_entity.type
_entity.pdbx_description
1 polymer ?
#
loop_
_entity_poly.entity_id
_entity_poly.type
_entity_poly.pdbx_seq_one_letter_code
_entity_poly.pdbx_strand_id
1 'polypeptide(L)'
;MPLKWSQIETWDSDQLHRYADVIGERKKTVEQQAKLIWVQFRNFYGSGKSADALREKMLIAHEELTVLADDLAEVWETIKSAAGDISQVQSVVQLARARAKSLNLEIAPDSTVNPGSSSVSINAYLYKDLRDVERLVARAIELAVEADDALARRLSSVGIPGSVATSKTTAIHYLSEAEQEEFKRMTPVQRAKYWAGQSETQKRHLCDTYPELIGNADGVEAWARDRANRLMLPELIRRAKNRMKYVEEYLQRPETQLELPEQLQNDPSLMEYRDNLKREIQALEVVQKYLENGISYEKYQTGRSGKLLSLLTLQTDGERVKAAIGLGDVDHAQHVATFVPGIGTTVEESLEKYARFTENLRETAAQEANLNEKEIATITWLGYDAPGEAALKNLPGIMTRILADRGAERLTSFVDGLQASRDYNAGDVHSTLLAHSYGSVVSGITATKATYRAIDDLVLFGSPGMGTYDPEEYKVPEGHRWVSAVPEGDNVQGLGYITGFGQNPTAENSTFIHLSGDATADKNYNYDAPPSDPLRAIGELILKTQYSPVSSPLVDQTFKTGLKPGSFPDFSNHNSYMEPGTETLRDFARVVVGTKK
;
A
#
# COMPACT_ATOMS: atom_id res chain seq x y z
N MET A 1 29.16 17.79 -17.52
CA MET A 1 30.29 18.58 -18.06
C MET A 1 31.25 18.85 -16.92
N PRO A 2 32.58 18.85 -17.11
CA PRO A 2 33.49 19.20 -16.01
C PRO A 2 33.25 20.65 -15.56
N LEU A 3 33.29 20.85 -14.25
CA LEU A 3 33.17 22.19 -13.65
C LEU A 3 34.30 23.10 -14.13
N LYS A 4 34.00 24.37 -14.34
CA LYS A 4 34.96 25.38 -14.82
C LYS A 4 35.25 26.37 -13.70
N TRP A 5 36.40 27.04 -13.77
CA TRP A 5 36.81 28.04 -12.80
C TRP A 5 35.74 29.12 -12.55
N SER A 6 35.15 29.66 -13.64
CA SER A 6 34.10 30.68 -13.54
C SER A 6 32.85 30.24 -12.79
N GLN A 7 32.62 28.94 -12.64
CA GLN A 7 31.48 28.39 -11.89
C GLN A 7 31.83 28.32 -10.40
N ILE A 8 32.98 27.75 -10.06
CA ILE A 8 33.36 27.50 -8.66
C ILE A 8 33.81 28.77 -7.90
N GLU A 9 34.30 29.78 -8.63
CA GLU A 9 34.73 31.03 -8.03
C GLU A 9 33.59 31.88 -7.45
N THR A 10 32.35 31.60 -7.85
CA THR A 10 31.12 32.25 -7.40
C THR A 10 30.40 31.48 -6.29
N TRP A 11 30.90 30.32 -5.92
CA TRP A 11 30.30 29.57 -4.83
C TRP A 11 30.39 30.31 -3.52
N ASP A 12 29.33 30.21 -2.70
CA ASP A 12 29.21 30.95 -1.42
C ASP A 12 28.73 30.01 -0.30
N SER A 13 29.65 29.59 0.55
CA SER A 13 29.35 28.75 1.71
C SER A 13 28.47 29.45 2.75
N ASP A 14 28.52 30.80 2.83
CA ASP A 14 27.74 31.56 3.81
C ASP A 14 26.24 31.48 3.50
N GLN A 15 25.85 31.31 2.22
CA GLN A 15 24.45 31.05 1.88
C GLN A 15 23.97 29.71 2.45
N LEU A 16 24.76 28.64 2.31
CA LEU A 16 24.41 27.35 2.86
C LEU A 16 24.37 27.35 4.38
N HIS A 17 25.29 28.05 5.03
CA HIS A 17 25.23 28.23 6.49
C HIS A 17 23.94 28.92 6.93
N ARG A 18 23.50 29.97 6.24
CA ARG A 18 22.21 30.63 6.53
C ARG A 18 21.02 29.72 6.35
N TYR A 19 21.03 28.87 5.31
CA TYR A 19 19.98 27.86 5.13
C TYR A 19 20.01 26.79 6.22
N ALA A 20 21.19 26.31 6.60
CA ALA A 20 21.33 25.37 7.72
C ALA A 20 20.78 25.98 9.03
N ASP A 21 21.05 27.22 9.31
CA ASP A 21 20.53 27.92 10.50
C ASP A 21 19.00 27.98 10.51
N VAL A 22 18.37 28.29 9.36
CA VAL A 22 16.90 28.32 9.23
C VAL A 22 16.30 26.92 9.46
N ILE A 23 16.90 25.89 8.87
CA ILE A 23 16.43 24.50 9.06
C ILE A 23 16.62 24.08 10.53
N GLY A 24 17.75 24.42 11.15
CA GLY A 24 18.02 24.14 12.56
C GLY A 24 17.00 24.77 13.52
N GLU A 25 16.58 26.02 13.26
CA GLU A 25 15.52 26.67 14.05
C GLU A 25 14.14 26.03 13.84
N ARG A 26 13.81 25.62 12.60
CA ARG A 26 12.57 24.89 12.32
C ARG A 26 12.57 23.54 13.03
N LYS A 27 13.67 22.78 12.95
CA LYS A 27 13.85 21.52 13.68
C LYS A 27 13.56 21.68 15.18
N LYS A 28 14.18 22.65 15.85
CA LYS A 28 13.94 22.93 17.27
C LYS A 28 12.46 23.23 17.56
N THR A 29 11.82 23.99 16.68
CA THR A 29 10.40 24.31 16.83
C THR A 29 9.53 23.05 16.77
N VAL A 30 9.80 22.16 15.82
CA VAL A 30 9.08 20.89 15.65
C VAL A 30 9.31 19.97 16.84
N GLU A 31 10.54 19.84 17.32
CA GLU A 31 10.88 19.08 18.54
C GLU A 31 10.12 19.59 19.78
N GLN A 32 10.01 20.92 19.93
CA GLN A 32 9.25 21.52 21.02
C GLN A 32 7.75 21.20 20.92
N GLN A 33 7.17 21.25 19.72
CA GLN A 33 5.76 20.89 19.51
C GLN A 33 5.52 19.40 19.79
N ALA A 34 6.38 18.51 19.31
CA ALA A 34 6.31 17.09 19.63
C ALA A 34 6.32 16.85 21.14
N LYS A 35 7.25 17.49 21.84
CA LYS A 35 7.33 17.42 23.30
C LYS A 35 6.09 17.95 24.02
N LEU A 36 5.49 19.03 23.53
CA LEU A 36 4.25 19.58 24.09
C LEU A 36 3.09 18.60 23.96
N ILE A 37 2.91 17.99 22.77
CA ILE A 37 1.88 16.97 22.55
C ILE A 37 2.11 15.77 23.47
N TRP A 38 3.36 15.32 23.60
CA TRP A 38 3.71 14.24 24.52
C TRP A 38 3.36 14.55 25.97
N VAL A 39 3.64 15.77 26.44
CA VAL A 39 3.24 16.22 27.79
C VAL A 39 1.73 16.26 27.95
N GLN A 40 0.99 16.72 26.95
CA GLN A 40 -0.47 16.72 26.96
C GLN A 40 -1.03 15.30 26.98
N PHE A 41 -0.48 14.40 26.17
CA PHE A 41 -0.85 12.97 26.17
C PHE A 41 -0.67 12.34 27.55
N ARG A 42 0.47 12.56 28.19
CA ARG A 42 0.76 12.04 29.53
C ARG A 42 -0.17 12.58 30.63
N ASN A 43 -0.66 13.79 30.47
CA ASN A 43 -1.52 14.47 31.44
C ASN A 43 -3.00 14.39 31.10
N PHE A 44 -3.37 13.62 30.07
CA PHE A 44 -4.75 13.48 29.65
C PHE A 44 -5.47 12.38 30.43
N TYR A 45 -6.33 12.78 31.36
CA TYR A 45 -7.15 11.90 32.21
C TYR A 45 -8.58 11.86 31.65
N GLY A 46 -8.83 11.04 30.67
CA GLY A 46 -10.17 10.83 30.10
C GLY A 46 -10.46 9.33 29.92
N SER A 47 -11.71 8.92 29.96
CA SER A 47 -12.13 7.55 29.69
C SER A 47 -13.27 7.49 28.67
N GLY A 48 -13.36 6.37 27.92
CA GLY A 48 -14.36 6.11 26.91
C GLY A 48 -13.90 6.43 25.48
N LYS A 49 -14.68 5.99 24.48
CA LYS A 49 -14.32 6.00 23.06
C LYS A 49 -13.77 7.34 22.52
N SER A 50 -14.30 8.47 22.97
CA SER A 50 -13.81 9.79 22.55
C SER A 50 -12.44 10.11 23.15
N ALA A 51 -12.18 9.66 24.38
CA ALA A 51 -10.89 9.83 25.04
C ALA A 51 -9.82 8.96 24.37
N ASP A 52 -10.19 7.73 24.00
CA ASP A 52 -9.29 6.80 23.31
C ASP A 52 -8.94 7.31 21.91
N ALA A 53 -9.93 7.79 21.15
CA ALA A 53 -9.71 8.43 19.87
C ALA A 53 -8.82 9.67 19.97
N LEU A 54 -8.95 10.47 21.04
CA LEU A 54 -8.08 11.63 21.25
C LEU A 54 -6.65 11.20 21.58
N ARG A 55 -6.46 10.18 22.44
CA ARG A 55 -5.12 9.63 22.73
C ARG A 55 -4.44 9.13 21.48
N GLU A 56 -5.15 8.38 20.64
CA GLU A 56 -4.64 7.89 19.36
C GLU A 56 -4.18 9.05 18.47
N LYS A 57 -5.01 10.09 18.31
CA LYS A 57 -4.64 11.27 17.52
C LYS A 57 -3.44 12.03 18.09
N MET A 58 -3.33 12.11 19.41
CA MET A 58 -2.17 12.75 20.06
C MET A 58 -0.88 11.95 19.84
N LEU A 59 -0.94 10.61 19.90
CA LEU A 59 0.22 9.76 19.61
C LEU A 59 0.64 9.87 18.14
N ILE A 60 -0.29 9.81 17.21
CA ILE A 60 -0.04 9.99 15.78
C ILE A 60 0.62 11.36 15.53
N ALA A 61 0.05 12.44 16.07
CA ALA A 61 0.60 13.79 15.89
C ALA A 61 1.99 13.95 16.54
N HIS A 62 2.23 13.32 17.69
CA HIS A 62 3.56 13.30 18.31
C HIS A 62 4.58 12.60 17.42
N GLU A 63 4.21 11.46 16.86
CA GLU A 63 5.08 10.68 15.97
C GLU A 63 5.38 11.43 14.67
N GLU A 64 4.36 11.97 14.00
CA GLU A 64 4.54 12.75 12.77
C GLU A 64 5.50 13.92 12.97
N LEU A 65 5.39 14.64 14.12
CA LEU A 65 6.31 15.71 14.45
C LEU A 65 7.71 15.21 14.79
N THR A 66 7.84 14.04 15.41
CA THR A 66 9.15 13.44 15.71
C THR A 66 9.87 13.03 14.42
N VAL A 67 9.15 12.37 13.51
CA VAL A 67 9.66 12.02 12.18
C VAL A 67 10.09 13.27 11.41
N LEU A 68 9.26 14.31 11.39
CA LEU A 68 9.59 15.58 10.74
C LEU A 68 10.85 16.24 11.36
N ALA A 69 11.03 16.13 12.67
CA ALA A 69 12.22 16.64 13.33
C ALA A 69 13.48 15.87 12.92
N ASP A 70 13.38 14.54 12.78
CA ASP A 70 14.48 13.67 12.32
C ASP A 70 14.84 13.96 10.85
N ASP A 71 13.84 14.12 9.97
CA ASP A 71 14.04 14.49 8.57
C ASP A 71 14.72 15.87 8.46
N LEU A 72 14.27 16.85 9.25
CA LEU A 72 14.92 18.17 9.31
C LEU A 72 16.35 18.10 9.88
N ALA A 73 16.65 17.15 10.78
CA ALA A 73 17.99 16.93 11.28
C ALA A 73 18.93 16.42 10.18
N GLU A 74 18.45 15.46 9.37
CA GLU A 74 19.23 14.91 8.25
C GLU A 74 19.51 15.97 7.18
N VAL A 75 18.49 16.78 6.82
CA VAL A 75 18.65 17.91 5.90
C VAL A 75 19.65 18.94 6.46
N TRP A 76 19.54 19.28 7.72
CA TRP A 76 20.43 20.23 8.39
C TRP A 76 21.88 19.78 8.37
N GLU A 77 22.15 18.52 8.73
CA GLU A 77 23.52 17.95 8.69
C GLU A 77 24.05 17.89 7.24
N THR A 78 23.20 17.56 6.28
CA THR A 78 23.56 17.53 4.86
C THR A 78 24.00 18.90 4.36
N ILE A 79 23.21 19.94 4.61
CA ILE A 79 23.53 21.32 4.18
C ILE A 79 24.76 21.84 4.91
N LYS A 80 24.89 21.57 6.21
CA LYS A 80 26.04 21.98 7.03
C LYS A 80 27.35 21.33 6.55
N SER A 81 27.30 20.05 6.21
CA SER A 81 28.44 19.35 5.61
C SER A 81 28.82 19.95 4.26
N ALA A 82 27.85 20.21 3.38
CA ALA A 82 28.08 20.83 2.09
C ALA A 82 28.68 22.24 2.23
N ALA A 83 28.24 23.03 3.20
CA ALA A 83 28.83 24.33 3.49
C ALA A 83 30.31 24.20 3.88
N GLY A 84 30.68 23.17 4.66
CA GLY A 84 32.07 22.86 5.01
C GLY A 84 32.92 22.52 3.78
N ASP A 85 32.38 21.62 2.91
CA ASP A 85 33.06 21.21 1.68
C ASP A 85 33.28 22.41 0.72
N ILE A 86 32.28 23.29 0.57
CA ILE A 86 32.39 24.52 -0.23
C ILE A 86 33.37 25.51 0.38
N SER A 87 33.44 25.62 1.71
CA SER A 87 34.45 26.47 2.37
C SER A 87 35.88 26.02 2.06
N GLN A 88 36.11 24.70 1.94
CA GLN A 88 37.41 24.17 1.48
C GLN A 88 37.71 24.57 0.04
N VAL A 89 36.75 24.43 -0.88
CA VAL A 89 36.89 24.88 -2.26
C VAL A 89 37.23 26.36 -2.32
N GLN A 90 36.49 27.23 -1.60
CA GLN A 90 36.73 28.67 -1.52
C GLN A 90 38.12 28.99 -1.00
N SER A 91 38.61 28.27 0.00
CA SER A 91 39.95 28.47 0.54
C SER A 91 41.03 28.22 -0.53
N VAL A 92 40.89 27.16 -1.31
CA VAL A 92 41.85 26.88 -2.41
C VAL A 92 41.68 27.83 -3.57
N VAL A 93 40.47 28.28 -3.91
CA VAL A 93 40.19 29.31 -4.91
C VAL A 93 40.87 30.63 -4.51
N GLN A 94 40.74 31.06 -3.25
CA GLN A 94 41.40 32.27 -2.73
C GLN A 94 42.93 32.16 -2.78
N LEU A 95 43.47 30.97 -2.42
CA LEU A 95 44.90 30.71 -2.47
C LEU A 95 45.42 30.77 -3.94
N ALA A 96 44.71 30.15 -4.87
CA ALA A 96 45.06 30.19 -6.28
C ALA A 96 45.05 31.61 -6.84
N ARG A 97 44.02 32.42 -6.53
CA ARG A 97 43.91 33.84 -6.90
C ARG A 97 45.06 34.69 -6.32
N ALA A 98 45.31 34.51 -5.02
CA ALA A 98 46.38 35.24 -4.36
C ALA A 98 47.75 34.93 -4.97
N ARG A 99 48.00 33.64 -5.24
CA ARG A 99 49.24 33.16 -5.87
C ARG A 99 49.38 33.67 -7.30
N ALA A 100 48.32 33.55 -8.13
CA ALA A 100 48.30 34.08 -9.48
C ALA A 100 48.61 35.61 -9.48
N LYS A 101 47.91 36.36 -8.62
CA LYS A 101 48.15 37.81 -8.49
C LYS A 101 49.58 38.14 -8.10
N SER A 102 50.19 37.41 -7.15
CA SER A 102 51.55 37.63 -6.71
C SER A 102 52.60 37.38 -7.77
N LEU A 103 52.26 36.54 -8.77
CA LEU A 103 53.11 36.12 -9.87
C LEU A 103 52.77 36.82 -11.20
N ASN A 104 51.85 37.80 -11.18
CA ASN A 104 51.33 38.47 -12.36
C ASN A 104 50.80 37.48 -13.45
N LEU A 105 50.08 36.42 -12.94
CA LEU A 105 49.39 35.45 -13.75
C LEU A 105 47.87 35.71 -13.69
N GLU A 106 47.14 35.30 -14.72
CA GLU A 106 45.70 35.41 -14.84
C GLU A 106 45.06 34.00 -14.97
N ILE A 107 44.02 33.73 -14.20
CA ILE A 107 43.23 32.50 -14.31
C ILE A 107 42.01 32.81 -15.19
N ALA A 108 41.94 32.22 -16.35
CA ALA A 108 40.86 32.43 -17.30
C ALA A 108 39.57 31.65 -16.88
N PRO A 109 38.39 32.09 -17.36
CA PRO A 109 37.09 31.43 -17.05
C PRO A 109 37.03 29.94 -17.39
N ASP A 110 37.82 29.48 -18.34
CA ASP A 110 37.94 28.09 -18.78
C ASP A 110 38.95 27.27 -17.96
N SER A 111 39.51 27.87 -16.91
CA SER A 111 40.49 27.25 -16.00
C SER A 111 41.93 27.25 -16.52
N THR A 112 42.23 27.91 -17.65
CA THR A 112 43.59 28.05 -18.12
C THR A 112 44.32 29.16 -17.34
N VAL A 113 45.63 28.98 -17.08
CA VAL A 113 46.46 29.97 -16.44
C VAL A 113 47.39 30.63 -17.47
N ASN A 114 47.29 31.93 -17.58
CA ASN A 114 48.01 32.68 -18.58
C ASN A 114 48.93 33.73 -17.92
N PRO A 115 50.06 34.14 -18.56
CA PRO A 115 50.83 35.32 -18.16
C PRO A 115 49.96 36.58 -18.27
N GLY A 116 49.99 37.45 -17.24
CA GLY A 116 49.30 38.72 -17.29
C GLY A 116 49.89 39.65 -18.38
N SER A 117 49.14 40.70 -18.70
CA SER A 117 49.38 41.61 -19.83
C SER A 117 50.71 42.37 -19.85
N SER A 118 51.59 42.17 -18.90
CA SER A 118 52.94 42.78 -18.87
C SER A 118 53.91 41.82 -19.57
N SER A 119 54.59 42.28 -20.63
CA SER A 119 55.60 41.55 -21.39
C SER A 119 56.76 41.06 -20.50
N VAL A 120 56.65 39.88 -19.94
CA VAL A 120 57.73 39.21 -19.20
C VAL A 120 58.31 38.11 -20.08
N SER A 121 59.65 38.15 -20.30
CA SER A 121 60.35 37.07 -20.98
C SER A 121 60.12 35.75 -20.30
N ILE A 122 59.60 34.74 -21.03
CA ILE A 122 59.37 33.40 -20.52
C ILE A 122 60.69 32.76 -20.15
N ASN A 123 60.98 32.62 -18.87
CA ASN A 123 62.13 31.89 -18.35
C ASN A 123 61.71 30.66 -17.53
N ALA A 124 62.68 29.81 -17.17
CA ALA A 124 62.43 28.54 -16.48
C ALA A 124 61.71 28.72 -15.12
N TYR A 125 61.82 29.89 -14.49
CA TYR A 125 61.11 30.21 -13.23
C TYR A 125 59.63 30.49 -13.44
N LEU A 126 59.28 31.17 -14.56
CA LEU A 126 57.89 31.41 -14.90
C LEU A 126 57.14 30.12 -15.18
N TYR A 127 57.78 29.14 -15.80
CA TYR A 127 57.16 27.79 -16.01
C TYR A 127 56.86 27.08 -14.68
N LYS A 128 57.72 27.17 -13.71
CA LYS A 128 57.51 26.60 -12.38
C LYS A 128 56.33 27.27 -11.67
N ASP A 129 56.31 28.59 -11.66
CA ASP A 129 55.27 29.39 -11.04
C ASP A 129 53.89 29.18 -11.69
N LEU A 130 53.86 29.08 -13.02
CA LEU A 130 52.65 28.76 -13.79
C LEU A 130 52.08 27.40 -13.42
N ARG A 131 52.93 26.35 -13.38
CA ARG A 131 52.55 25.00 -12.92
C ARG A 131 52.07 24.96 -11.45
N ASP A 132 52.60 25.79 -10.62
CA ASP A 132 52.17 25.88 -9.20
C ASP A 132 50.72 26.43 -9.12
N VAL A 133 50.38 27.46 -9.92
CA VAL A 133 49.02 28.00 -10.00
C VAL A 133 48.06 27.01 -10.70
N GLU A 134 48.51 26.39 -11.79
CA GLU A 134 47.70 25.32 -12.46
C GLU A 134 47.34 24.19 -11.51
N ARG A 135 48.28 23.75 -10.66
CA ARG A 135 48.00 22.73 -9.64
C ARG A 135 46.94 23.17 -8.60
N LEU A 136 46.98 24.43 -8.19
CA LEU A 136 45.94 24.97 -7.28
C LEU A 136 44.59 25.09 -7.94
N VAL A 137 44.54 25.49 -9.23
CA VAL A 137 43.30 25.54 -10.01
C VAL A 137 42.72 24.11 -10.20
N ALA A 138 43.56 23.14 -10.57
CA ALA A 138 43.15 21.75 -10.73
C ALA A 138 42.63 21.18 -9.39
N ARG A 139 43.31 21.48 -8.26
CA ARG A 139 42.87 21.03 -6.94
C ARG A 139 41.55 21.67 -6.50
N ALA A 140 41.32 22.94 -6.80
CA ALA A 140 40.04 23.60 -6.55
C ALA A 140 38.89 22.97 -7.32
N ILE A 141 39.11 22.62 -8.60
CA ILE A 141 38.11 21.96 -9.44
C ILE A 141 37.85 20.53 -8.95
N GLU A 142 38.89 19.79 -8.59
CA GLU A 142 38.76 18.44 -8.04
C GLU A 142 37.90 18.45 -6.75
N LEU A 143 38.22 19.32 -5.79
CA LEU A 143 37.44 19.48 -4.57
C LEU A 143 35.99 19.92 -4.85
N ALA A 144 35.78 20.76 -5.86
CA ALA A 144 34.44 21.19 -6.26
C ALA A 144 33.61 20.03 -6.82
N VAL A 145 34.20 19.17 -7.65
CA VAL A 145 33.54 17.96 -8.17
C VAL A 145 33.22 16.99 -7.01
N GLU A 146 34.17 16.77 -6.10
CA GLU A 146 33.95 15.93 -4.91
C GLU A 146 32.80 16.47 -4.04
N ALA A 147 32.73 17.78 -3.81
CA ALA A 147 31.70 18.44 -3.03
C ALA A 147 30.31 18.34 -3.70
N ASP A 148 30.23 18.59 -5.02
CA ASP A 148 28.98 18.50 -5.79
C ASP A 148 28.44 17.07 -5.80
N ASP A 149 29.29 16.08 -6.08
CA ASP A 149 28.93 14.66 -6.07
C ASP A 149 28.51 14.18 -4.66
N ALA A 150 29.20 14.66 -3.60
CA ALA A 150 28.86 14.30 -2.23
C ALA A 150 27.49 14.87 -1.81
N LEU A 151 27.23 16.14 -2.16
CA LEU A 151 25.94 16.78 -1.91
C LEU A 151 24.81 16.10 -2.69
N ALA A 152 25.01 15.81 -3.97
CA ALA A 152 24.04 15.13 -4.81
C ALA A 152 23.68 13.75 -4.25
N ARG A 153 24.67 12.95 -3.82
CA ARG A 153 24.43 11.65 -3.17
C ARG A 153 23.63 11.78 -1.88
N ARG A 154 24.00 12.71 -1.01
CA ARG A 154 23.32 12.93 0.28
C ARG A 154 21.89 13.44 0.10
N LEU A 155 21.65 14.37 -0.82
CA LEU A 155 20.29 14.84 -1.13
C LEU A 155 19.41 13.74 -1.73
N SER A 156 20.00 12.82 -2.50
CA SER A 156 19.27 11.67 -3.02
C SER A 156 18.87 10.65 -1.94
N SER A 157 19.63 10.56 -0.83
CA SER A 157 19.33 9.67 0.30
C SER A 157 18.28 10.27 1.26
N VAL A 158 18.22 11.58 1.36
CA VAL A 158 17.31 12.30 2.28
C VAL A 158 15.86 12.33 1.80
N GLY A 159 15.55 11.76 0.63
CA GLY A 159 14.17 11.72 0.11
C GLY A 159 13.56 13.08 -0.22
N ILE A 160 14.38 14.15 -0.28
CA ILE A 160 13.92 15.46 -0.74
C ILE A 160 13.89 15.47 -2.27
N PRO A 161 12.72 15.59 -2.91
CA PRO A 161 12.64 15.71 -4.36
C PRO A 161 13.22 17.05 -4.79
N GLY A 162 14.38 17.08 -5.41
CA GLY A 162 14.88 18.36 -5.93
C GLY A 162 16.35 18.46 -6.26
N SER A 163 16.92 17.54 -7.06
CA SER A 163 18.06 17.89 -7.89
C SER A 163 17.56 18.15 -9.30
N VAL A 164 17.44 19.43 -9.66
CA VAL A 164 17.14 19.89 -11.01
C VAL A 164 18.30 19.55 -11.93
N ALA A 165 18.23 18.43 -12.61
CA ALA A 165 18.99 18.24 -13.82
C ALA A 165 18.35 19.11 -14.92
N THR A 166 19.02 20.20 -15.27
CA THR A 166 18.64 21.06 -16.40
C THR A 166 18.78 20.29 -17.72
N SER A 167 17.70 19.65 -18.10
CA SER A 167 17.46 19.18 -19.47
C SER A 167 16.20 19.87 -19.96
N LYS A 168 16.17 20.34 -21.20
CA LYS A 168 14.98 20.89 -21.86
C LYS A 168 13.89 19.83 -21.87
N THR A 169 13.02 19.83 -20.85
CA THR A 169 11.92 18.89 -20.72
C THR A 169 10.71 19.64 -20.20
N THR A 170 9.56 19.28 -20.66
CA THR A 170 8.23 19.70 -20.21
C THR A 170 8.26 20.03 -18.71
N ALA A 171 7.87 21.25 -18.36
CA ALA A 171 7.91 21.72 -16.97
C ALA A 171 7.17 20.72 -16.08
N ILE A 172 7.86 20.18 -15.07
CA ILE A 172 7.27 19.32 -14.04
C ILE A 172 6.33 20.17 -13.21
N HIS A 173 5.07 19.74 -13.07
CA HIS A 173 4.07 20.40 -12.28
C HIS A 173 4.01 19.78 -10.88
N TYR A 174 4.25 20.60 -9.86
CA TYR A 174 4.06 20.25 -8.45
C TYR A 174 2.63 20.60 -8.03
N LEU A 175 1.93 19.65 -7.42
CA LEU A 175 0.56 19.88 -6.97
C LEU A 175 0.53 20.81 -5.75
N SER A 176 -0.23 21.88 -5.83
CA SER A 176 -0.60 22.69 -4.67
C SER A 176 -1.49 21.88 -3.70
N GLU A 177 -1.60 22.31 -2.46
CA GLU A 177 -2.51 21.69 -1.48
C GLU A 177 -3.97 21.61 -2.01
N ALA A 178 -4.43 22.64 -2.69
CA ALA A 178 -5.78 22.66 -3.28
C ALA A 178 -5.95 21.58 -4.36
N GLU A 179 -4.95 21.38 -5.23
CA GLU A 179 -4.97 20.35 -6.27
C GLU A 179 -4.85 18.93 -5.67
N GLN A 180 -4.08 18.75 -4.60
CA GLN A 180 -4.04 17.48 -3.86
C GLN A 180 -5.39 17.15 -3.25
N GLU A 181 -6.06 18.12 -2.62
CA GLU A 181 -7.41 17.94 -2.07
C GLU A 181 -8.46 17.70 -3.16
N GLU A 182 -8.33 18.36 -4.31
CA GLU A 182 -9.18 18.07 -5.48
C GLU A 182 -8.97 16.64 -5.97
N PHE A 183 -7.72 16.19 -6.12
CA PHE A 183 -7.39 14.83 -6.54
C PHE A 183 -7.96 13.77 -5.58
N LYS A 184 -7.89 13.99 -4.26
CA LYS A 184 -8.49 13.10 -3.25
C LYS A 184 -10.01 12.96 -3.41
N ARG A 185 -10.70 14.04 -3.80
CA ARG A 185 -12.16 14.07 -3.99
C ARG A 185 -12.63 13.50 -5.32
N MET A 186 -11.75 13.31 -6.28
CA MET A 186 -12.08 12.74 -7.58
C MET A 186 -12.66 11.33 -7.43
N THR A 187 -13.68 11.02 -8.22
CA THR A 187 -14.11 9.63 -8.41
C THR A 187 -13.01 8.82 -9.12
N PRO A 188 -13.02 7.48 -9.03
CA PRO A 188 -12.05 6.65 -9.75
C PRO A 188 -11.95 6.97 -11.24
N VAL A 189 -13.10 7.20 -11.90
CA VAL A 189 -13.16 7.56 -13.34
C VAL A 189 -12.54 8.94 -13.61
N GLN A 190 -12.83 9.93 -12.76
CA GLN A 190 -12.23 11.26 -12.91
C GLN A 190 -10.72 11.21 -12.71
N ARG A 191 -10.28 10.42 -11.75
CA ARG A 191 -8.86 10.23 -11.45
C ARG A 191 -8.12 9.51 -12.58
N ALA A 192 -8.73 8.46 -13.16
CA ALA A 192 -8.19 7.78 -14.33
C ALA A 192 -8.03 8.74 -15.53
N LYS A 193 -9.03 9.56 -15.78
CA LYS A 193 -8.98 10.59 -16.83
C LYS A 193 -7.89 11.64 -16.58
N TYR A 194 -7.79 12.14 -15.34
CA TYR A 194 -6.73 13.08 -14.96
C TYR A 194 -5.34 12.45 -15.17
N TRP A 195 -5.17 11.22 -14.69
CA TRP A 195 -3.92 10.47 -14.76
C TRP A 195 -3.47 10.20 -16.20
N ALA A 196 -4.39 9.76 -17.06
CA ALA A 196 -4.12 9.52 -18.48
C ALA A 196 -3.69 10.80 -19.25
N GLY A 197 -4.10 11.97 -18.78
CA GLY A 197 -3.66 13.26 -19.33
C GLY A 197 -2.25 13.67 -18.93
N GLN A 198 -1.59 12.94 -18.03
CA GLN A 198 -0.24 13.27 -17.57
C GLN A 198 0.83 12.61 -18.47
N SER A 199 1.96 13.31 -18.68
CA SER A 199 3.13 12.70 -19.32
C SER A 199 3.74 11.63 -18.41
N GLU A 200 4.47 10.66 -18.99
CA GLU A 200 5.17 9.62 -18.22
C GLU A 200 6.15 10.21 -17.18
N THR A 201 6.82 11.31 -17.54
CA THR A 201 7.71 12.03 -16.61
C THR A 201 6.91 12.62 -15.44
N GLN A 202 5.74 13.22 -15.72
CA GLN A 202 4.86 13.77 -14.68
C GLN A 202 4.26 12.66 -13.82
N LYS A 203 3.82 11.54 -14.40
CA LYS A 203 3.31 10.38 -13.66
C LYS A 203 4.36 9.85 -12.66
N ARG A 204 5.60 9.66 -13.11
CA ARG A 204 6.72 9.23 -12.24
C ARG A 204 7.00 10.25 -11.14
N HIS A 205 7.04 11.53 -11.48
CA HIS A 205 7.22 12.59 -10.50
C HIS A 205 6.12 12.59 -9.43
N LEU A 206 4.86 12.40 -9.82
CA LEU A 206 3.73 12.32 -8.87
C LEU A 206 3.88 11.13 -7.93
N CYS A 207 4.30 9.96 -8.44
CA CYS A 207 4.56 8.79 -7.60
C CYS A 207 5.66 9.04 -6.56
N ASP A 208 6.74 9.73 -6.96
CA ASP A 208 7.91 9.93 -6.12
C ASP A 208 7.72 11.06 -5.10
N THR A 209 6.95 12.09 -5.49
CA THR A 209 6.74 13.29 -4.66
C THR A 209 5.52 13.15 -3.73
N TYR A 210 4.48 12.45 -4.20
CA TYR A 210 3.21 12.31 -3.47
C TYR A 210 2.79 10.82 -3.37
N PRO A 211 3.66 9.94 -2.85
CA PRO A 211 3.37 8.50 -2.82
C PRO A 211 2.11 8.18 -2.01
N GLU A 212 1.84 8.91 -0.93
CA GLU A 212 0.63 8.77 -0.10
C GLU A 212 -0.66 9.07 -0.89
N LEU A 213 -0.58 10.03 -1.81
CA LEU A 213 -1.71 10.42 -2.66
C LEU A 213 -1.96 9.39 -3.77
N ILE A 214 -0.89 8.83 -4.35
CA ILE A 214 -0.95 7.98 -5.55
C ILE A 214 -1.15 6.50 -5.20
N GLY A 215 -0.50 6.00 -4.14
CA GLY A 215 -0.45 4.56 -3.84
C GLY A 215 -1.81 3.90 -3.65
N ASN A 216 -2.77 4.62 -3.08
CA ASN A 216 -4.13 4.12 -2.82
C ASN A 216 -5.20 4.79 -3.73
N ALA A 217 -4.77 5.42 -4.82
CA ALA A 217 -5.64 6.16 -5.71
C ALA A 217 -6.29 5.24 -6.76
N ASP A 218 -7.50 4.73 -6.49
CA ASP A 218 -8.25 3.94 -7.47
C ASP A 218 -8.49 4.77 -8.73
N GLY A 219 -8.21 4.18 -9.90
CA GLY A 219 -8.20 4.86 -11.20
C GLY A 219 -6.79 5.22 -11.71
N VAL A 220 -5.77 5.14 -10.86
CA VAL A 220 -4.37 5.23 -11.26
C VAL A 220 -3.87 3.85 -11.68
N GLU A 221 -3.00 3.79 -12.69
CA GLU A 221 -2.39 2.57 -13.22
C GLU A 221 -1.68 1.76 -12.12
N ALA A 222 -1.71 0.43 -12.24
CA ALA A 222 -1.16 -0.48 -11.24
C ALA A 222 0.35 -0.29 -11.02
N TRP A 223 1.12 -0.03 -12.09
CA TRP A 223 2.56 0.24 -11.99
C TRP A 223 2.87 1.46 -11.11
N ALA A 224 2.05 2.49 -11.19
CA ALA A 224 2.24 3.73 -10.46
C ALA A 224 1.85 3.57 -8.97
N ARG A 225 0.76 2.85 -8.71
CA ARG A 225 0.36 2.47 -7.35
C ARG A 225 1.41 1.56 -6.69
N ASP A 226 1.95 0.57 -7.41
CA ASP A 226 3.04 -0.29 -6.92
C ASP A 226 4.28 0.53 -6.55
N ARG A 227 4.70 1.46 -7.44
CA ARG A 227 5.85 2.33 -7.18
C ARG A 227 5.65 3.16 -5.92
N ALA A 228 4.53 3.85 -5.81
CA ALA A 228 4.21 4.72 -4.69
C ALA A 228 4.10 3.93 -3.36
N ASN A 229 3.37 2.82 -3.35
CA ASN A 229 3.20 1.99 -2.15
C ASN A 229 4.51 1.33 -1.70
N ARG A 230 5.38 0.92 -2.64
CA ARG A 230 6.71 0.39 -2.30
C ARG A 230 7.63 1.47 -1.69
N LEU A 231 7.49 2.72 -2.08
CA LEU A 231 8.21 3.84 -1.44
C LEU A 231 7.69 4.07 -0.02
N MET A 232 6.36 3.96 0.18
CA MET A 232 5.74 4.17 1.49
C MET A 232 5.97 3.04 2.50
N LEU A 233 6.05 1.80 2.04
CA LEU A 233 6.06 0.62 2.90
C LEU A 233 7.18 0.62 3.97
N PRO A 234 8.47 0.90 3.65
CA PRO A 234 9.51 0.99 4.66
C PRO A 234 9.26 2.08 5.70
N GLU A 235 8.73 3.21 5.26
CA GLU A 235 8.41 4.35 6.11
C GLU A 235 7.25 4.03 7.06
N LEU A 236 6.20 3.37 6.57
CA LEU A 236 5.09 2.92 7.41
C LEU A 236 5.55 1.93 8.48
N ILE A 237 6.45 0.98 8.12
CA ILE A 237 7.05 0.05 9.09
C ILE A 237 7.85 0.83 10.14
N ARG A 238 8.66 1.79 9.73
CA ARG A 238 9.47 2.61 10.63
C ARG A 238 8.58 3.41 11.60
N ARG A 239 7.53 4.05 11.08
CA ARG A 239 6.55 4.81 11.89
C ARG A 239 5.84 3.91 12.90
N ALA A 240 5.36 2.76 12.49
CA ALA A 240 4.69 1.82 13.39
C ALA A 240 5.63 1.30 14.49
N LYS A 241 6.89 0.98 14.16
CA LYS A 241 7.91 0.57 15.14
C LYS A 241 8.26 1.69 16.12
N ASN A 242 8.33 2.93 15.67
CA ASN A 242 8.57 4.07 16.54
C ASN A 242 7.40 4.27 17.52
N ARG A 243 6.14 4.21 17.05
CA ARG A 243 4.96 4.24 17.92
C ARG A 243 5.00 3.13 18.97
N MET A 244 5.33 1.91 18.55
CA MET A 244 5.47 0.78 19.47
C MET A 244 6.51 1.06 20.56
N LYS A 245 7.69 1.54 20.17
CA LYS A 245 8.76 1.91 21.10
C LYS A 245 8.29 2.93 22.14
N TYR A 246 7.57 3.98 21.73
CA TYR A 246 7.02 4.97 22.68
C TYR A 246 6.02 4.37 23.65
N VAL A 247 5.13 3.49 23.17
CA VAL A 247 4.16 2.80 24.03
C VAL A 247 4.87 1.89 25.03
N GLU A 248 5.86 1.13 24.60
CA GLU A 248 6.64 0.25 25.48
C GLU A 248 7.46 1.03 26.51
N GLU A 249 8.13 2.11 26.13
CA GLU A 249 8.84 3.01 27.04
C GLU A 249 7.89 3.65 28.07
N TYR A 250 6.68 4.00 27.65
CA TYR A 250 5.66 4.52 28.56
C TYR A 250 5.24 3.47 29.59
N LEU A 251 4.98 2.22 29.16
CA LEU A 251 4.58 1.13 30.03
C LEU A 251 5.66 0.66 31.01
N GLN A 252 6.95 0.87 30.68
CA GLN A 252 8.09 0.44 31.49
C GLN A 252 8.58 1.47 32.51
N ARG A 253 8.05 2.70 32.52
CA ARG A 253 8.55 3.76 33.42
C ARG A 253 8.07 3.54 34.87
N PRO A 254 9.01 3.48 35.86
CA PRO A 254 8.64 3.36 37.26
C PRO A 254 7.76 4.51 37.76
N GLU A 255 7.92 5.71 37.19
CA GLU A 255 7.16 6.92 37.53
C GLU A 255 5.68 6.82 37.13
N THR A 256 5.35 6.09 36.06
CA THR A 256 3.98 5.84 35.64
C THR A 256 3.26 4.83 36.53
N GLN A 257 4.01 3.96 37.20
CA GLN A 257 3.44 3.03 38.19
C GLN A 257 3.15 3.69 39.53
N LEU A 258 3.85 4.80 39.88
CA LEU A 258 3.69 5.52 41.13
C LEU A 258 2.65 6.64 41.09
N GLU A 259 2.37 7.23 39.91
CA GLU A 259 1.47 8.38 39.76
C GLU A 259 0.08 8.01 39.20
N LEU A 260 -0.09 6.81 38.67
CA LEU A 260 -1.37 6.35 38.14
C LEU A 260 -2.17 5.63 39.23
N PRO A 261 -3.44 5.98 39.45
CA PRO A 261 -4.36 5.15 40.23
C PRO A 261 -4.34 3.71 39.71
N GLU A 262 -4.44 2.73 40.57
CA GLU A 262 -4.39 1.29 40.27
C GLU A 262 -5.28 0.89 39.06
N GLN A 263 -6.35 1.67 38.82
CA GLN A 263 -7.28 1.55 37.68
C GLN A 263 -6.69 1.92 36.32
N LEU A 264 -5.56 2.67 36.26
CA LEU A 264 -4.91 3.10 35.02
C LEU A 264 -3.61 2.34 34.71
N GLN A 265 -3.09 1.56 35.67
CA GLN A 265 -1.89 0.73 35.47
C GLN A 265 -2.12 -0.41 34.46
N ASN A 266 -3.40 -0.79 34.27
CA ASN A 266 -3.87 -1.76 33.29
C ASN A 266 -4.95 -1.10 32.42
N ASP A 267 -4.69 0.10 31.85
CA ASP A 267 -5.66 0.72 30.94
C ASP A 267 -5.89 -0.22 29.74
N PRO A 268 -7.07 -0.86 29.64
CA PRO A 268 -7.35 -1.81 28.56
C PRO A 268 -7.16 -1.19 27.18
N SER A 269 -7.39 0.11 27.05
CA SER A 269 -7.26 0.82 25.76
C SER A 269 -5.80 0.95 25.31
N LEU A 270 -4.86 1.16 26.23
CA LEU A 270 -3.43 1.26 25.88
C LEU A 270 -2.84 -0.10 25.51
N MET A 271 -3.28 -1.16 26.21
CA MET A 271 -2.89 -2.53 25.86
C MET A 271 -3.47 -2.95 24.50
N GLU A 272 -4.73 -2.61 24.24
CA GLU A 272 -5.36 -2.84 22.95
C GLU A 272 -4.65 -2.07 21.84
N TYR A 273 -4.30 -0.80 22.07
CA TYR A 273 -3.52 0.01 21.13
C TYR A 273 -2.14 -0.61 20.83
N ARG A 274 -1.41 -1.05 21.86
CA ARG A 274 -0.14 -1.78 21.70
C ARG A 274 -0.32 -3.05 20.85
N ASP A 275 -1.37 -3.82 21.13
CA ASP A 275 -1.62 -5.07 20.41
C ASP A 275 -2.06 -4.80 18.96
N ASN A 276 -2.75 -3.70 18.68
CA ASN A 276 -3.06 -3.22 17.34
C ASN A 276 -1.78 -2.81 16.60
N LEU A 277 -0.89 -2.05 17.22
CA LEU A 277 0.42 -1.69 16.65
C LEU A 277 1.27 -2.93 16.30
N LYS A 278 1.26 -3.93 17.18
CA LYS A 278 1.97 -5.19 16.93
C LYS A 278 1.43 -5.88 15.67
N ARG A 279 0.11 -5.95 15.52
CA ARG A 279 -0.53 -6.50 14.31
C ARG A 279 -0.22 -5.66 13.07
N GLU A 280 -0.26 -4.33 13.18
CA GLU A 280 0.10 -3.42 12.08
C GLU A 280 1.53 -3.68 11.60
N ILE A 281 2.51 -3.75 12.51
CA ILE A 281 3.90 -4.04 12.17
C ILE A 281 4.02 -5.42 11.48
N GLN A 282 3.39 -6.44 12.04
CA GLN A 282 3.40 -7.79 11.47
C GLN A 282 2.81 -7.81 10.06
N ALA A 283 1.68 -7.15 9.85
CA ALA A 283 1.03 -7.07 8.54
C ALA A 283 1.92 -6.38 7.50
N LEU A 284 2.51 -5.23 7.84
CA LEU A 284 3.41 -4.51 6.95
C LEU A 284 4.68 -5.32 6.61
N GLU A 285 5.26 -6.01 7.60
CA GLU A 285 6.42 -6.89 7.40
C GLU A 285 6.09 -8.12 6.54
N VAL A 286 4.89 -8.69 6.69
CA VAL A 286 4.41 -9.78 5.82
C VAL A 286 4.26 -9.29 4.38
N VAL A 287 3.69 -8.10 4.15
CA VAL A 287 3.63 -7.50 2.81
C VAL A 287 5.03 -7.32 2.24
N GLN A 288 5.95 -6.73 3.00
CA GLN A 288 7.33 -6.50 2.55
C GLN A 288 8.00 -7.81 2.14
N LYS A 289 7.96 -8.81 3.02
CA LYS A 289 8.54 -10.14 2.77
C LYS A 289 7.91 -10.83 1.57
N TYR A 290 6.58 -10.74 1.41
CA TYR A 290 5.91 -11.34 0.26
C TYR A 290 6.36 -10.71 -1.07
N LEU A 291 6.50 -9.38 -1.11
CA LEU A 291 6.96 -8.66 -2.30
C LEU A 291 8.42 -8.97 -2.70
N GLU A 292 9.25 -9.44 -1.76
CA GLU A 292 10.64 -9.89 -2.03
C GLU A 292 10.69 -11.18 -2.85
N ASN A 293 9.61 -11.98 -2.86
CA ASN A 293 9.51 -13.21 -3.66
C ASN A 293 9.26 -12.95 -5.16
N GLY A 294 9.15 -11.69 -5.57
CA GLY A 294 8.90 -11.31 -6.96
C GLY A 294 9.69 -10.09 -7.39
N ILE A 295 9.33 -9.58 -8.56
CA ILE A 295 9.88 -8.35 -9.13
C ILE A 295 8.82 -7.26 -9.18
N SER A 296 9.22 -6.00 -9.02
CA SER A 296 8.34 -4.84 -9.20
C SER A 296 8.09 -4.55 -10.69
N TYR A 297 7.08 -3.75 -10.98
CA TYR A 297 6.81 -3.26 -12.35
C TYR A 297 8.03 -2.60 -12.98
N GLU A 298 8.78 -1.80 -12.26
CA GLU A 298 9.98 -1.14 -12.78
C GLU A 298 11.03 -2.14 -13.27
N LYS A 299 11.28 -3.21 -12.49
CA LYS A 299 12.19 -4.28 -12.89
C LYS A 299 11.64 -5.09 -14.05
N TYR A 300 10.33 -5.33 -14.09
CA TYR A 300 9.67 -6.04 -15.18
C TYR A 300 9.79 -5.27 -16.50
N GLN A 301 9.54 -3.95 -16.51
CA GLN A 301 9.67 -3.09 -17.68
C GLN A 301 11.10 -3.04 -18.25
N THR A 302 12.13 -3.26 -17.41
CA THR A 302 13.53 -3.38 -17.87
C THR A 302 13.87 -4.76 -18.44
N GLY A 303 12.89 -5.65 -18.61
CA GLY A 303 13.07 -7.00 -19.16
C GLY A 303 13.58 -8.04 -18.17
N ARG A 304 13.57 -7.74 -16.86
CA ARG A 304 13.98 -8.72 -15.85
C ARG A 304 12.94 -9.83 -15.74
N SER A 305 13.39 -11.08 -15.75
CA SER A 305 12.53 -12.24 -15.57
C SER A 305 12.21 -12.44 -14.08
N GLY A 306 10.98 -12.86 -13.80
CA GLY A 306 10.52 -13.15 -12.44
C GLY A 306 9.01 -12.98 -12.32
N LYS A 307 8.47 -13.39 -11.18
CA LYS A 307 7.06 -13.24 -10.82
C LYS A 307 6.77 -11.76 -10.60
N LEU A 308 6.01 -11.13 -11.50
CA LEU A 308 5.60 -9.73 -11.35
C LEU A 308 4.60 -9.63 -10.21
N LEU A 309 4.98 -8.93 -9.13
CA LEU A 309 4.13 -8.62 -7.98
C LEU A 309 3.94 -7.11 -7.87
N SER A 310 2.70 -6.67 -7.74
CA SER A 310 2.35 -5.25 -7.58
C SER A 310 1.56 -5.00 -6.30
N LEU A 311 1.93 -3.96 -5.56
CA LEU A 311 1.25 -3.50 -4.35
C LEU A 311 0.24 -2.42 -4.71
N LEU A 312 -1.00 -2.83 -4.97
CA LEU A 312 -2.07 -1.97 -5.49
C LEU A 312 -2.79 -1.18 -4.40
N THR A 313 -2.79 -1.69 -3.18
CA THR A 313 -3.37 -1.03 -2.01
C THR A 313 -2.50 -1.30 -0.81
N LEU A 314 -2.24 -0.26 -0.01
CA LEU A 314 -1.59 -0.36 1.29
C LEU A 314 -2.14 0.75 2.19
N GLN A 315 -3.01 0.38 3.13
CA GLN A 315 -3.65 1.34 4.03
C GLN A 315 -3.49 0.88 5.48
N THR A 316 -3.13 1.81 6.33
CA THR A 316 -2.97 1.63 7.78
C THR A 316 -4.00 2.44 8.57
N ASP A 317 -4.91 3.13 7.88
CA ASP A 317 -6.03 3.86 8.46
C ASP A 317 -7.16 2.89 8.82
N GLY A 318 -7.49 2.78 10.07
CA GLY A 318 -8.55 1.90 10.55
C GLY A 318 -8.05 0.85 11.55
N GLU A 319 -8.87 -0.17 11.79
CA GLU A 319 -8.58 -1.19 12.80
C GLU A 319 -7.47 -2.17 12.38
N ARG A 320 -7.28 -2.35 11.06
CA ARG A 320 -6.33 -3.31 10.49
C ARG A 320 -5.70 -2.78 9.21
N VAL A 321 -4.49 -3.25 8.92
CA VAL A 321 -3.84 -3.02 7.63
C VAL A 321 -4.65 -3.66 6.52
N LYS A 322 -4.80 -2.93 5.41
CA LYS A 322 -5.45 -3.39 4.19
C LYS A 322 -4.43 -3.43 3.06
N ALA A 323 -4.44 -4.50 2.30
CA ALA A 323 -3.52 -4.66 1.17
C ALA A 323 -4.23 -5.31 -0.04
N ALA A 324 -3.79 -4.95 -1.23
CA ALA A 324 -4.13 -5.66 -2.45
C ALA A 324 -2.86 -5.95 -3.24
N ILE A 325 -2.63 -7.22 -3.54
CA ILE A 325 -1.44 -7.67 -4.27
C ILE A 325 -1.87 -8.23 -5.63
N GLY A 326 -1.33 -7.63 -6.69
CA GLY A 326 -1.46 -8.14 -8.05
C GLY A 326 -0.32 -9.11 -8.39
N LEU A 327 -0.65 -10.18 -9.08
CA LEU A 327 0.27 -11.14 -9.69
C LEU A 327 0.06 -11.13 -11.21
N GLY A 328 1.11 -10.81 -11.96
CA GLY A 328 1.04 -10.55 -13.40
C GLY A 328 0.85 -9.08 -13.73
N ASP A 329 0.76 -8.77 -15.03
CA ASP A 329 0.64 -7.40 -15.52
C ASP A 329 -0.83 -6.93 -15.49
N VAL A 330 -1.24 -6.35 -14.36
CA VAL A 330 -2.61 -5.87 -14.14
C VAL A 330 -3.01 -4.77 -15.13
N ASP A 331 -2.02 -3.96 -15.57
CA ASP A 331 -2.29 -2.86 -16.51
C ASP A 331 -2.52 -3.34 -17.95
N HIS A 332 -1.98 -4.51 -18.36
CA HIS A 332 -2.03 -4.93 -19.78
C HIS A 332 -2.57 -6.35 -20.00
N ALA A 333 -2.75 -7.17 -18.98
CA ALA A 333 -3.33 -8.51 -19.14
C ALA A 333 -4.72 -8.45 -19.78
N GLN A 334 -5.07 -9.43 -20.59
CA GLN A 334 -6.39 -9.54 -21.24
C GLN A 334 -7.47 -9.96 -20.24
N HIS A 335 -7.08 -10.74 -19.22
CA HIS A 335 -7.96 -11.26 -18.18
C HIS A 335 -7.42 -10.85 -16.81
N VAL A 336 -8.26 -10.24 -15.98
CA VAL A 336 -7.92 -9.88 -14.62
C VAL A 336 -8.94 -10.43 -13.64
N ALA A 337 -8.49 -11.28 -12.71
CA ALA A 337 -9.34 -11.87 -11.69
C ALA A 337 -9.03 -11.27 -10.31
N THR A 338 -10.02 -10.67 -9.68
CA THR A 338 -9.92 -10.13 -8.32
C THR A 338 -10.56 -11.09 -7.33
N PHE A 339 -9.79 -11.58 -6.36
CA PHE A 339 -10.26 -12.48 -5.32
C PHE A 339 -10.52 -11.75 -4.00
N VAL A 340 -11.71 -11.95 -3.43
CA VAL A 340 -12.17 -11.36 -2.18
C VAL A 340 -12.43 -12.47 -1.14
N PRO A 341 -11.62 -12.59 -0.09
CA PRO A 341 -11.77 -13.63 0.92
C PRO A 341 -12.84 -13.29 1.96
N GLY A 342 -13.12 -14.26 2.82
CA GLY A 342 -14.19 -14.22 3.81
C GLY A 342 -13.79 -13.74 5.19
N ILE A 343 -14.50 -14.26 6.20
CA ILE A 343 -14.39 -13.97 7.61
C ILE A 343 -13.00 -14.27 8.17
N GLY A 344 -12.57 -13.51 9.16
CA GLY A 344 -11.32 -13.73 9.89
C GLY A 344 -10.07 -13.40 9.10
N THR A 345 -10.22 -12.86 7.89
CA THR A 345 -9.10 -12.55 7.02
C THR A 345 -8.39 -11.29 7.50
N THR A 346 -7.08 -11.42 7.70
CA THR A 346 -6.15 -10.32 7.97
C THR A 346 -4.95 -10.42 7.06
N VAL A 347 -4.22 -9.31 6.88
CA VAL A 347 -3.03 -9.30 6.04
C VAL A 347 -1.93 -10.17 6.66
N GLU A 348 -1.71 -10.03 7.97
CA GLU A 348 -0.66 -10.72 8.70
C GLU A 348 -0.80 -12.25 8.73
N GLU A 349 -2.03 -12.77 8.73
CA GLU A 349 -2.28 -14.21 8.85
C GLU A 349 -2.67 -14.87 7.53
N SER A 350 -3.18 -14.09 6.56
CA SER A 350 -3.91 -14.64 5.43
C SER A 350 -3.30 -14.32 4.07
N LEU A 351 -2.42 -13.31 3.95
CA LEU A 351 -1.90 -12.86 2.66
C LEU A 351 -1.24 -13.99 1.87
N GLU A 352 -0.31 -14.73 2.47
CA GLU A 352 0.44 -15.79 1.78
C GLU A 352 -0.50 -16.92 1.31
N LYS A 353 -1.48 -17.29 2.14
CA LYS A 353 -2.47 -18.32 1.80
C LYS A 353 -3.31 -17.93 0.59
N TYR A 354 -3.89 -16.74 0.61
CA TYR A 354 -4.79 -16.31 -0.45
C TYR A 354 -4.06 -15.89 -1.72
N ALA A 355 -2.85 -15.37 -1.60
CA ALA A 355 -1.99 -15.12 -2.76
C ALA A 355 -1.61 -16.43 -3.47
N ARG A 356 -1.43 -17.53 -2.74
CA ARG A 356 -1.26 -18.87 -3.34
C ARG A 356 -2.51 -19.34 -4.07
N PHE A 357 -3.70 -19.05 -3.53
CA PHE A 357 -4.96 -19.37 -4.22
C PHE A 357 -5.07 -18.65 -5.56
N THR A 358 -4.75 -17.35 -5.59
CA THR A 358 -4.79 -16.58 -6.84
C THR A 358 -3.69 -16.99 -7.81
N GLU A 359 -2.55 -17.47 -7.34
CA GLU A 359 -1.49 -18.06 -8.16
C GLU A 359 -1.97 -19.37 -8.81
N ASN A 360 -2.52 -20.31 -8.02
CA ASN A 360 -3.10 -21.55 -8.53
C ASN A 360 -4.20 -21.29 -9.59
N LEU A 361 -5.05 -20.30 -9.35
CA LEU A 361 -6.09 -19.89 -10.29
C LEU A 361 -5.48 -19.41 -11.62
N ARG A 362 -4.46 -18.56 -11.56
CA ARG A 362 -3.77 -18.01 -12.73
C ARG A 362 -3.11 -19.12 -13.57
N GLU A 363 -2.39 -20.01 -12.92
CA GLU A 363 -1.74 -21.15 -13.57
C GLU A 363 -2.77 -22.08 -14.22
N THR A 364 -3.85 -22.42 -13.49
CA THR A 364 -4.92 -23.26 -14.02
C THR A 364 -5.63 -22.58 -15.20
N ALA A 365 -5.88 -21.27 -15.13
CA ALA A 365 -6.51 -20.52 -16.20
C ALA A 365 -5.65 -20.49 -17.49
N ALA A 366 -4.34 -20.33 -17.34
CA ALA A 366 -3.42 -20.41 -18.47
C ALA A 366 -3.42 -21.81 -19.12
N GLN A 367 -3.47 -22.87 -18.31
CA GLN A 367 -3.53 -24.26 -18.80
C GLN A 367 -4.85 -24.57 -19.50
N GLU A 368 -6.00 -24.23 -18.90
CA GLU A 368 -7.33 -24.52 -19.44
C GLU A 368 -7.61 -23.85 -20.79
N ALA A 369 -7.08 -22.62 -20.99
CA ALA A 369 -7.26 -21.88 -22.23
C ALA A 369 -6.05 -21.96 -23.19
N ASN A 370 -4.98 -22.63 -22.81
CA ASN A 370 -3.71 -22.65 -23.56
C ASN A 370 -3.20 -21.24 -23.87
N LEU A 371 -3.31 -20.32 -22.89
CA LEU A 371 -2.86 -18.95 -22.94
C LEU A 371 -1.47 -18.82 -22.33
N ASN A 372 -0.76 -17.73 -22.70
CA ASN A 372 0.44 -17.36 -21.99
C ASN A 372 0.03 -16.74 -20.64
N GLU A 373 0.74 -17.07 -19.56
CA GLU A 373 0.50 -16.47 -18.26
C GLU A 373 0.56 -14.93 -18.25
N LYS A 374 1.23 -14.29 -19.21
CA LYS A 374 1.26 -12.84 -19.35
C LYS A 374 -0.09 -12.23 -19.73
N GLU A 375 -0.98 -13.04 -20.30
CA GLU A 375 -2.33 -12.60 -20.70
C GLU A 375 -3.32 -12.60 -19.51
N ILE A 376 -2.87 -13.14 -18.37
CA ILE A 376 -3.70 -13.30 -17.17
C ILE A 376 -3.01 -12.63 -15.98
N ALA A 377 -3.74 -11.77 -15.26
CA ALA A 377 -3.33 -11.25 -13.96
C ALA A 377 -4.37 -11.61 -12.90
N THR A 378 -3.91 -11.82 -11.67
CA THR A 378 -4.78 -12.08 -10.53
C THR A 378 -4.49 -11.09 -9.40
N ILE A 379 -5.50 -10.74 -8.63
CA ILE A 379 -5.40 -9.80 -7.51
C ILE A 379 -5.93 -10.47 -6.25
N THR A 380 -5.11 -10.55 -5.21
CA THR A 380 -5.55 -10.88 -3.86
C THR A 380 -5.95 -9.60 -3.16
N TRP A 381 -7.25 -9.38 -2.93
CA TRP A 381 -7.76 -8.14 -2.37
C TRP A 381 -8.16 -8.31 -0.90
N LEU A 382 -7.33 -7.83 0.02
CA LEU A 382 -7.55 -7.78 1.47
C LEU A 382 -7.86 -6.33 1.90
N GLY A 383 -8.80 -5.69 1.18
CA GLY A 383 -9.07 -4.26 1.25
C GLY A 383 -10.18 -3.86 2.21
N TYR A 384 -10.66 -4.74 3.09
CA TYR A 384 -11.75 -4.44 4.02
C TYR A 384 -11.52 -5.04 5.41
N ASP A 385 -12.23 -4.52 6.41
CA ASP A 385 -12.21 -5.05 7.76
C ASP A 385 -13.17 -6.25 7.86
N ALA A 386 -12.65 -7.43 7.53
CA ALA A 386 -13.41 -8.67 7.66
C ALA A 386 -13.78 -8.92 9.13
N PRO A 387 -15.06 -9.28 9.45
CA PRO A 387 -15.43 -9.58 10.81
C PRO A 387 -14.60 -10.72 11.38
N GLY A 388 -14.03 -10.52 12.57
CA GLY A 388 -13.32 -11.57 13.30
C GLY A 388 -14.30 -12.49 14.06
N GLU A 389 -13.78 -13.57 14.61
CA GLU A 389 -14.55 -14.55 15.38
C GLU A 389 -15.32 -13.92 16.56
N ALA A 390 -14.68 -12.99 17.28
CA ALA A 390 -15.31 -12.31 18.41
C ALA A 390 -16.48 -11.41 17.95
N ALA A 391 -16.36 -10.77 16.79
CA ALA A 391 -17.42 -9.95 16.22
C ALA A 391 -18.64 -10.81 15.85
N LEU A 392 -18.42 -11.98 15.27
CA LEU A 392 -19.50 -12.91 14.91
C LEU A 392 -20.25 -13.43 16.15
N LYS A 393 -19.54 -13.68 17.25
CA LYS A 393 -20.15 -14.16 18.50
C LYS A 393 -20.99 -13.11 19.20
N ASN A 394 -20.61 -11.83 19.07
CA ASN A 394 -21.12 -10.76 19.90
C ASN A 394 -21.92 -9.70 19.15
N LEU A 395 -21.83 -9.64 17.81
CA LEU A 395 -22.54 -8.64 17.00
C LEU A 395 -23.87 -9.21 16.47
N PRO A 396 -24.98 -8.47 16.61
CA PRO A 396 -26.21 -8.77 15.85
C PRO A 396 -25.94 -8.83 14.35
N GLY A 397 -26.69 -9.61 13.59
CA GLY A 397 -26.55 -9.74 12.14
C GLY A 397 -26.53 -8.41 11.37
N ILE A 398 -27.21 -7.38 11.88
CA ILE A 398 -27.20 -6.01 11.35
C ILE A 398 -25.78 -5.41 11.37
N MET A 399 -24.98 -5.65 12.41
CA MET A 399 -23.63 -5.10 12.51
C MET A 399 -22.67 -5.75 11.51
N THR A 400 -22.82 -7.04 11.25
CA THR A 400 -22.02 -7.75 10.24
C THR A 400 -22.38 -7.30 8.84
N ARG A 401 -23.65 -6.93 8.55
CA ARG A 401 -24.05 -6.32 7.28
C ARG A 401 -23.41 -4.95 7.08
N ILE A 402 -23.32 -4.10 8.09
CA ILE A 402 -22.65 -2.79 8.02
C ILE A 402 -21.17 -2.94 7.61
N LEU A 403 -20.47 -3.97 8.13
CA LEU A 403 -19.09 -4.24 7.72
C LEU A 403 -19.00 -4.67 6.25
N ALA A 404 -19.97 -5.47 5.78
CA ALA A 404 -20.05 -5.82 4.36
C ALA A 404 -20.31 -4.61 3.47
N ASP A 405 -21.21 -3.71 3.86
CA ASP A 405 -21.52 -2.49 3.12
C ASP A 405 -20.29 -1.58 3.00
N ARG A 406 -19.52 -1.39 4.09
CA ARG A 406 -18.25 -0.63 4.07
C ARG A 406 -17.18 -1.31 3.20
N GLY A 407 -17.09 -2.64 3.28
CA GLY A 407 -16.20 -3.41 2.41
C GLY A 407 -16.57 -3.25 0.94
N ALA A 408 -17.85 -3.28 0.64
CA ALA A 408 -18.37 -3.10 -0.72
C ALA A 408 -18.12 -1.69 -1.28
N GLU A 409 -18.18 -0.64 -0.47
CA GLU A 409 -17.83 0.71 -0.91
C GLU A 409 -16.38 0.80 -1.38
N ARG A 410 -15.45 0.20 -0.62
CA ARG A 410 -14.02 0.13 -0.99
C ARG A 410 -13.78 -0.73 -2.23
N LEU A 411 -14.43 -1.90 -2.29
CA LEU A 411 -14.30 -2.80 -3.43
C LEU A 411 -14.89 -2.19 -4.71
N THR A 412 -16.03 -1.50 -4.60
CA THR A 412 -16.63 -0.76 -5.74
C THR A 412 -15.67 0.29 -6.29
N SER A 413 -15.07 1.11 -5.41
CA SER A 413 -14.06 2.08 -5.83
C SER A 413 -12.87 1.40 -6.53
N PHE A 414 -12.42 0.28 -6.00
CA PHE A 414 -11.28 -0.47 -6.54
C PHE A 414 -11.57 -1.04 -7.94
N VAL A 415 -12.70 -1.76 -8.13
CA VAL A 415 -13.05 -2.36 -9.44
C VAL A 415 -13.40 -1.29 -10.48
N ASP A 416 -14.13 -0.24 -10.10
CA ASP A 416 -14.41 0.90 -10.97
C ASP A 416 -13.12 1.62 -11.39
N GLY A 417 -12.18 1.75 -10.46
CA GLY A 417 -10.88 2.36 -10.72
C GLY A 417 -10.02 1.51 -11.64
N LEU A 418 -10.03 0.19 -11.47
CA LEU A 418 -9.32 -0.74 -12.34
C LEU A 418 -9.84 -0.63 -13.78
N GLN A 419 -11.16 -0.74 -13.98
CA GLN A 419 -11.78 -0.61 -15.29
C GLN A 419 -11.49 0.76 -15.92
N ALA A 420 -11.69 1.85 -15.18
CA ALA A 420 -11.45 3.20 -15.69
C ALA A 420 -9.98 3.42 -16.06
N SER A 421 -9.02 2.90 -15.28
CA SER A 421 -7.61 2.95 -15.63
C SER A 421 -7.31 2.24 -16.94
N ARG A 422 -7.92 1.06 -17.15
CA ARG A 422 -7.79 0.27 -18.38
C ARG A 422 -8.39 1.00 -19.58
N ASP A 423 -9.59 1.53 -19.46
CA ASP A 423 -10.28 2.23 -20.54
C ASP A 423 -9.46 3.41 -21.11
N TYR A 424 -8.71 4.10 -20.25
CA TYR A 424 -7.90 5.25 -20.66
C TYR A 424 -6.49 4.90 -21.15
N ASN A 425 -5.91 3.75 -20.71
CA ASN A 425 -4.49 3.50 -20.94
C ASN A 425 -4.19 2.25 -21.77
N ALA A 426 -4.94 1.15 -21.61
CA ALA A 426 -4.59 -0.14 -22.21
C ALA A 426 -5.74 -0.84 -22.95
N GLY A 427 -6.92 -0.24 -22.96
CA GLY A 427 -8.12 -0.82 -23.56
C GLY A 427 -8.88 -1.77 -22.63
N ASP A 428 -9.93 -2.36 -23.16
CA ASP A 428 -10.86 -3.23 -22.42
C ASP A 428 -10.16 -4.45 -21.81
N VAL A 429 -10.69 -4.93 -20.70
CA VAL A 429 -10.19 -6.09 -19.96
C VAL A 429 -11.37 -6.99 -19.59
N HIS A 430 -11.21 -8.30 -19.71
CA HIS A 430 -12.17 -9.25 -19.15
C HIS A 430 -11.93 -9.37 -17.64
N SER A 431 -12.84 -8.80 -16.86
CA SER A 431 -12.74 -8.60 -15.41
C SER A 431 -13.61 -9.59 -14.66
N THR A 432 -13.01 -10.47 -13.87
CA THR A 432 -13.75 -11.46 -13.06
C THR A 432 -13.59 -11.13 -11.57
N LEU A 433 -14.71 -11.04 -10.85
CA LEU A 433 -14.74 -10.88 -9.40
C LEU A 433 -15.08 -12.22 -8.75
N LEU A 434 -14.09 -12.83 -8.06
CA LEU A 434 -14.27 -14.10 -7.33
C LEU A 434 -14.37 -13.83 -5.84
N ALA A 435 -15.33 -14.44 -5.18
CA ALA A 435 -15.58 -14.16 -3.78
C ALA A 435 -15.94 -15.40 -2.97
N HIS A 436 -15.21 -15.58 -1.87
CA HIS A 436 -15.37 -16.71 -0.97
C HIS A 436 -16.08 -16.32 0.32
N SER A 437 -16.97 -17.16 0.77
CA SER A 437 -17.59 -17.04 2.10
C SER A 437 -18.23 -15.66 2.30
N TYR A 438 -17.98 -14.96 3.39
CA TYR A 438 -18.47 -13.61 3.63
C TYR A 438 -18.02 -12.57 2.57
N GLY A 439 -16.90 -12.81 1.88
CA GLY A 439 -16.48 -12.03 0.72
C GLY A 439 -17.54 -12.03 -0.41
N SER A 440 -18.38 -13.08 -0.49
CA SER A 440 -19.51 -13.14 -1.43
C SER A 440 -20.57 -12.08 -1.14
N VAL A 441 -20.82 -11.79 0.14
CA VAL A 441 -21.75 -10.72 0.54
C VAL A 441 -21.20 -9.36 0.13
N VAL A 442 -19.90 -9.11 0.42
CA VAL A 442 -19.20 -7.87 0.02
C VAL A 442 -19.23 -7.69 -1.49
N SER A 443 -18.88 -8.74 -2.24
CA SER A 443 -18.81 -8.71 -3.71
C SER A 443 -20.19 -8.65 -4.37
N GLY A 444 -21.19 -9.29 -3.78
CA GLY A 444 -22.57 -9.18 -4.23
C GLY A 444 -23.09 -7.74 -4.10
N ILE A 445 -22.88 -7.10 -2.95
CA ILE A 445 -23.23 -5.68 -2.77
C ILE A 445 -22.45 -4.79 -3.77
N THR A 446 -21.16 -5.08 -3.98
CA THR A 446 -20.34 -4.37 -4.99
C THR A 446 -20.95 -4.50 -6.38
N ALA A 447 -21.38 -5.70 -6.77
CA ALA A 447 -21.98 -5.96 -8.09
C ALA A 447 -23.31 -5.21 -8.31
N THR A 448 -23.99 -4.75 -7.24
CA THR A 448 -25.17 -3.86 -7.38
C THR A 448 -24.79 -2.39 -7.55
N LYS A 449 -23.57 -2.00 -7.12
CA LYS A 449 -23.12 -0.58 -7.06
C LYS A 449 -22.12 -0.23 -8.15
N ALA A 450 -21.28 -1.19 -8.58
CA ALA A 450 -20.21 -0.97 -9.55
C ALA A 450 -20.75 -0.39 -10.87
N THR A 451 -19.92 0.34 -11.58
CA THR A 451 -20.28 0.86 -12.90
C THR A 451 -20.42 -0.31 -13.89
N TYR A 452 -21.23 -0.08 -14.92
CA TYR A 452 -21.41 -1.06 -15.96
C TYR A 452 -20.06 -1.43 -16.62
N ARG A 453 -19.77 -2.73 -16.74
CA ARG A 453 -18.51 -3.31 -17.23
C ARG A 453 -17.31 -3.27 -16.28
N ALA A 454 -17.43 -2.80 -15.06
CA ALA A 454 -16.35 -2.95 -14.09
C ALA A 454 -16.18 -4.41 -13.62
N ILE A 455 -17.20 -5.22 -13.82
CA ILE A 455 -17.22 -6.68 -13.52
C ILE A 455 -17.94 -7.36 -14.68
N ASP A 456 -17.22 -8.14 -15.49
CA ASP A 456 -17.81 -8.95 -16.56
C ASP A 456 -18.41 -10.22 -15.99
N ASP A 457 -17.68 -10.92 -15.12
CA ASP A 457 -18.14 -12.15 -14.47
C ASP A 457 -18.06 -12.06 -12.94
N LEU A 458 -19.12 -12.50 -12.27
CA LEU A 458 -19.20 -12.61 -10.81
C LEU A 458 -19.24 -14.08 -10.40
N VAL A 459 -18.28 -14.52 -9.59
CA VAL A 459 -18.21 -15.91 -9.08
C VAL A 459 -18.33 -15.88 -7.55
N LEU A 460 -19.41 -16.45 -7.01
CA LEU A 460 -19.62 -16.61 -5.58
C LEU A 460 -19.44 -18.08 -5.19
N PHE A 461 -18.67 -18.36 -4.14
CA PHE A 461 -18.48 -19.72 -3.70
C PHE A 461 -18.37 -19.85 -2.18
N GLY A 462 -18.86 -20.98 -1.63
CA GLY A 462 -19.02 -21.14 -0.18
C GLY A 462 -19.82 -19.99 0.43
N SER A 463 -20.84 -19.50 -0.27
CA SER A 463 -21.47 -18.22 -0.01
C SER A 463 -22.57 -18.29 1.03
N PRO A 464 -22.56 -17.47 2.11
CA PRO A 464 -23.66 -17.35 3.04
C PRO A 464 -24.83 -16.51 2.50
N GLY A 465 -24.66 -15.81 1.39
CA GLY A 465 -25.66 -14.95 0.78
C GLY A 465 -25.08 -14.09 -0.34
N MET A 466 -25.90 -13.62 -1.23
CA MET A 466 -25.51 -12.91 -2.44
C MET A 466 -25.47 -11.37 -2.31
N GLY A 467 -25.57 -10.83 -1.11
CA GLY A 467 -25.47 -9.39 -0.86
C GLY A 467 -26.75 -8.59 -1.13
N THR A 468 -27.69 -9.11 -1.91
CA THR A 468 -29.00 -8.52 -2.19
C THR A 468 -30.10 -9.57 -2.13
N TYR A 469 -31.37 -9.14 -2.00
CA TYR A 469 -32.54 -9.99 -2.12
C TYR A 469 -33.17 -9.94 -3.52
N ASP A 470 -32.71 -9.01 -4.36
CA ASP A 470 -33.18 -8.80 -5.72
C ASP A 470 -32.02 -8.96 -6.72
N PRO A 471 -31.96 -10.07 -7.49
CA PRO A 471 -30.90 -10.28 -8.48
C PRO A 471 -30.92 -9.25 -9.62
N GLU A 472 -32.03 -8.54 -9.84
CA GLU A 472 -32.13 -7.49 -10.87
C GLU A 472 -31.32 -6.23 -10.53
N GLU A 473 -30.92 -6.06 -9.25
CA GLU A 473 -30.05 -4.95 -8.86
C GLU A 473 -28.62 -5.08 -9.40
N TYR A 474 -28.20 -6.30 -9.79
CA TYR A 474 -26.84 -6.53 -10.29
C TYR A 474 -26.57 -5.79 -11.60
N LYS A 475 -25.37 -5.18 -11.67
CA LYS A 475 -24.82 -4.58 -12.90
C LYS A 475 -24.07 -5.59 -13.76
N VAL A 476 -23.81 -6.78 -13.23
CA VAL A 476 -23.26 -7.93 -13.97
C VAL A 476 -24.38 -8.57 -14.79
N PRO A 477 -24.19 -8.81 -16.11
CA PRO A 477 -25.23 -9.39 -16.96
C PRO A 477 -25.70 -10.76 -16.49
N GLU A 478 -26.94 -11.10 -16.80
CA GLU A 478 -27.43 -12.48 -16.71
C GLU A 478 -26.57 -13.40 -17.61
N GLY A 479 -26.27 -14.59 -17.15
CA GLY A 479 -25.36 -15.50 -17.87
C GLY A 479 -23.88 -15.33 -17.49
N HIS A 480 -23.56 -14.28 -16.69
CA HIS A 480 -22.22 -14.00 -16.17
C HIS A 480 -22.17 -14.02 -14.64
N ARG A 481 -23.16 -14.62 -14.00
CA ARG A 481 -23.26 -14.78 -12.55
C ARG A 481 -23.15 -16.26 -12.21
N TRP A 482 -22.10 -16.63 -11.50
CA TRP A 482 -21.72 -18.01 -11.26
C TRP A 482 -21.70 -18.33 -9.78
N VAL A 483 -22.16 -19.51 -9.40
CA VAL A 483 -22.09 -19.98 -8.01
C VAL A 483 -21.50 -21.40 -7.97
N SER A 484 -20.57 -21.60 -7.01
CA SER A 484 -20.10 -22.93 -6.65
C SER A 484 -20.41 -23.22 -5.18
N ALA A 485 -20.93 -24.39 -4.92
CA ALA A 485 -21.32 -24.83 -3.60
C ALA A 485 -21.01 -26.32 -3.45
N VAL A 486 -20.18 -26.66 -2.49
CA VAL A 486 -19.87 -28.05 -2.15
C VAL A 486 -21.05 -28.65 -1.41
N PRO A 487 -21.61 -29.79 -1.89
CA PRO A 487 -22.79 -30.42 -1.29
C PRO A 487 -22.53 -30.97 0.12
N GLU A 488 -21.31 -31.41 0.38
CA GLU A 488 -20.89 -31.98 1.68
C GLU A 488 -19.70 -31.25 2.24
N GLY A 489 -19.69 -31.00 3.55
CA GLY A 489 -18.58 -30.31 4.25
C GLY A 489 -18.53 -28.80 4.05
N ASP A 490 -19.64 -28.15 3.61
CA ASP A 490 -19.80 -26.70 3.60
C ASP A 490 -21.23 -26.27 3.85
N ASN A 491 -21.57 -26.04 5.12
CA ASN A 491 -22.92 -25.67 5.54
C ASN A 491 -23.16 -24.15 5.62
N VAL A 492 -22.30 -23.31 5.06
CA VAL A 492 -22.42 -21.85 5.11
C VAL A 492 -23.62 -21.32 4.33
N GLN A 493 -24.08 -22.06 3.32
CA GLN A 493 -25.05 -21.63 2.31
C GLN A 493 -26.46 -21.28 2.84
N GLY A 494 -26.82 -21.76 4.03
CA GLY A 494 -28.15 -21.52 4.62
C GLY A 494 -28.27 -20.23 5.46
N LEU A 495 -27.22 -19.45 5.62
CA LEU A 495 -27.16 -18.35 6.57
C LEU A 495 -27.79 -17.04 6.10
N GLY A 496 -27.95 -16.84 4.80
CA GLY A 496 -28.32 -15.55 4.19
C GLY A 496 -29.60 -14.94 4.74
N TYR A 497 -30.64 -15.73 4.92
CA TYR A 497 -31.92 -15.25 5.44
C TYR A 497 -31.89 -14.82 6.91
N ILE A 498 -31.04 -15.44 7.71
CA ILE A 498 -30.96 -15.20 9.16
C ILE A 498 -30.08 -13.98 9.47
N THR A 499 -29.09 -13.73 8.61
CA THR A 499 -28.02 -12.74 8.85
C THR A 499 -28.22 -11.42 8.12
N GLY A 500 -29.21 -11.31 7.23
CA GLY A 500 -29.39 -10.12 6.38
C GLY A 500 -28.39 -10.04 5.21
N PHE A 501 -27.78 -11.16 4.82
CA PHE A 501 -26.77 -11.24 3.75
C PHE A 501 -27.35 -11.37 2.33
N GLY A 502 -28.66 -11.26 2.21
CA GLY A 502 -29.35 -11.40 0.92
C GLY A 502 -29.84 -12.82 0.65
N GLN A 503 -30.29 -13.05 -0.56
CA GLN A 503 -30.77 -14.36 -1.02
C GLN A 503 -29.62 -15.37 -1.11
N ASN A 504 -29.94 -16.65 -0.98
CA ASN A 504 -28.98 -17.72 -1.24
C ASN A 504 -28.67 -17.79 -2.76
N PRO A 505 -27.41 -17.63 -3.19
CA PRO A 505 -27.08 -17.67 -4.62
C PRO A 505 -27.29 -19.06 -5.28
N THR A 506 -27.42 -20.14 -4.49
CA THR A 506 -27.73 -21.49 -5.01
C THR A 506 -29.22 -21.74 -5.18
N ALA A 507 -30.10 -20.81 -4.83
CA ALA A 507 -31.53 -20.96 -5.02
C ALA A 507 -31.90 -20.89 -6.51
N GLU A 508 -32.90 -21.68 -6.94
CA GLU A 508 -33.34 -21.75 -8.33
C GLU A 508 -33.72 -20.37 -8.94
N ASN A 509 -34.19 -19.46 -8.12
CA ASN A 509 -34.57 -18.09 -8.54
C ASN A 509 -33.46 -17.05 -8.33
N SER A 510 -32.23 -17.46 -8.11
CA SER A 510 -31.10 -16.53 -7.87
C SER A 510 -30.50 -15.93 -9.13
N THR A 511 -30.84 -16.49 -10.33
CA THR A 511 -30.23 -16.14 -11.63
C THR A 511 -28.74 -16.51 -11.77
N PHE A 512 -28.18 -17.24 -10.82
CA PHE A 512 -26.81 -17.74 -10.89
C PHE A 512 -26.72 -19.08 -11.61
N ILE A 513 -25.70 -19.24 -12.44
CA ILE A 513 -25.36 -20.49 -13.11
C ILE A 513 -24.50 -21.31 -12.15
N HIS A 514 -24.88 -22.56 -11.94
CA HIS A 514 -24.14 -23.46 -11.06
C HIS A 514 -22.87 -23.97 -11.73
N LEU A 515 -21.75 -23.79 -11.07
CA LEU A 515 -20.48 -24.42 -11.37
C LEU A 515 -20.34 -25.75 -10.63
N SER A 516 -19.29 -26.50 -10.90
CA SER A 516 -19.00 -27.72 -10.17
C SER A 516 -18.92 -27.45 -8.67
N GLY A 517 -19.54 -28.32 -7.89
CA GLY A 517 -19.36 -28.38 -6.44
C GLY A 517 -18.27 -29.36 -6.01
N ASP A 518 -17.49 -29.93 -6.94
CA ASP A 518 -16.42 -30.87 -6.62
C ASP A 518 -15.14 -30.16 -6.17
N ALA A 519 -15.17 -29.71 -4.94
CA ALA A 519 -14.06 -29.15 -4.20
C ALA A 519 -13.58 -30.09 -3.09
N THR A 520 -13.85 -31.38 -3.21
CA THR A 520 -13.37 -32.36 -2.24
C THR A 520 -11.86 -32.45 -2.34
N ALA A 521 -11.20 -31.95 -1.29
CA ALA A 521 -9.78 -32.20 -1.09
C ALA A 521 -9.55 -33.72 -1.04
N ASP A 522 -8.46 -34.18 -1.65
CA ASP A 522 -8.02 -35.57 -1.55
C ASP A 522 -8.07 -36.00 -0.07
N LYS A 523 -8.72 -37.12 0.25
CA LYS A 523 -9.05 -37.59 1.62
C LYS A 523 -7.87 -37.68 2.60
N ASN A 524 -6.68 -37.34 2.16
CA ASN A 524 -5.46 -37.28 2.96
C ASN A 524 -5.18 -35.91 3.62
N TYR A 525 -6.02 -34.88 3.38
CA TYR A 525 -5.89 -33.59 4.06
C TYR A 525 -6.69 -33.64 5.37
N ASN A 526 -5.99 -34.02 6.43
CA ASN A 526 -6.52 -33.94 7.80
C ASN A 526 -6.50 -32.45 8.22
N TYR A 527 -7.61 -31.75 7.99
CA TYR A 527 -7.82 -30.40 8.50
C TYR A 527 -8.25 -30.49 9.97
N ASP A 528 -7.30 -30.73 10.87
CA ASP A 528 -7.45 -30.38 12.27
C ASP A 528 -7.45 -28.85 12.36
N ALA A 529 -8.62 -28.24 12.14
CA ALA A 529 -8.80 -26.81 12.31
C ALA A 529 -8.42 -26.43 13.76
N PRO A 530 -7.50 -25.46 13.95
CA PRO A 530 -7.14 -25.06 15.31
C PRO A 530 -8.37 -24.54 16.06
N PRO A 531 -8.40 -24.59 17.40
CA PRO A 531 -9.56 -24.18 18.22
C PRO A 531 -10.04 -22.74 18.03
N SER A 532 -9.26 -21.92 17.31
CA SER A 532 -9.52 -20.51 16.98
C SER A 532 -10.08 -20.30 15.56
N ASP A 533 -10.59 -21.34 14.91
CA ASP A 533 -11.11 -21.21 13.55
C ASP A 533 -12.36 -20.30 13.51
N PRO A 534 -12.40 -19.26 12.66
CA PRO A 534 -13.59 -18.41 12.44
C PRO A 534 -14.84 -19.20 12.08
N LEU A 535 -14.69 -20.37 11.46
CA LEU A 535 -15.79 -21.27 11.08
C LEU A 535 -16.53 -21.84 12.30
N ARG A 536 -15.85 -22.00 13.43
CA ARG A 536 -16.48 -22.43 14.68
C ARG A 536 -17.48 -21.38 15.18
N ALA A 537 -17.19 -20.09 15.03
CA ALA A 537 -18.11 -19.03 15.41
C ALA A 537 -19.38 -19.02 14.53
N ILE A 538 -19.25 -19.34 13.24
CA ILE A 538 -20.40 -19.55 12.33
C ILE A 538 -21.22 -20.76 12.82
N GLY A 539 -20.57 -21.86 13.15
CA GLY A 539 -21.23 -23.06 13.71
C GLY A 539 -22.01 -22.76 15.00
N GLU A 540 -21.41 -22.01 15.93
CA GLU A 540 -22.06 -21.57 17.16
C GLU A 540 -23.25 -20.62 16.90
N LEU A 541 -23.15 -19.74 15.89
CA LEU A 541 -24.24 -18.86 15.49
C LEU A 541 -25.43 -19.67 14.93
N ILE A 542 -25.15 -20.66 14.06
CA ILE A 542 -26.17 -21.57 13.51
C ILE A 542 -26.87 -22.33 14.65
N LEU A 543 -26.09 -22.86 15.60
CA LEU A 543 -26.67 -23.58 16.74
C LEU A 543 -27.52 -22.68 17.64
N LYS A 544 -27.09 -21.44 17.92
CA LYS A 544 -27.87 -20.48 18.70
C LYS A 544 -29.20 -20.11 18.02
N THR A 545 -29.21 -19.99 16.70
CA THR A 545 -30.45 -19.70 15.96
C THR A 545 -31.39 -20.88 15.88
N GLN A 546 -30.89 -22.12 15.88
CA GLN A 546 -31.71 -23.34 15.93
C GLN A 546 -32.41 -23.55 17.28
N TYR A 547 -31.84 -23.10 18.38
CA TYR A 547 -32.39 -23.28 19.74
C TYR A 547 -33.14 -22.06 20.29
N SER A 548 -33.32 -20.99 19.48
CA SER A 548 -34.17 -19.87 19.88
C SER A 548 -35.64 -20.27 19.80
N PRO A 549 -36.43 -20.04 20.86
CA PRO A 549 -37.83 -20.50 20.91
C PRO A 549 -38.79 -19.69 20.02
N VAL A 550 -38.28 -18.86 19.10
CA VAL A 550 -39.13 -18.13 18.18
C VAL A 550 -39.38 -19.02 16.96
N SER A 551 -40.55 -19.62 16.92
CA SER A 551 -41.09 -20.31 15.74
C SER A 551 -41.34 -19.29 14.61
N SER A 552 -40.33 -18.97 13.87
CA SER A 552 -40.43 -18.18 12.65
C SER A 552 -40.52 -19.10 11.43
N PRO A 553 -41.34 -18.78 10.42
CA PRO A 553 -41.37 -19.50 9.14
C PRO A 553 -40.01 -19.56 8.43
N LEU A 554 -39.08 -18.70 8.81
CA LEU A 554 -37.68 -18.65 8.38
C LEU A 554 -36.86 -19.86 8.82
N VAL A 555 -37.18 -20.48 9.96
CA VAL A 555 -36.48 -21.66 10.49
C VAL A 555 -36.78 -22.90 9.63
N ASP A 556 -37.96 -23.00 9.05
CA ASP A 556 -38.37 -24.15 8.25
C ASP A 556 -37.62 -24.24 6.91
N GLN A 557 -37.15 -23.12 6.35
CA GLN A 557 -36.33 -23.13 5.14
C GLN A 557 -34.86 -23.50 5.38
N THR A 558 -34.33 -23.20 6.57
CA THR A 558 -32.97 -23.58 6.95
C THR A 558 -32.79 -25.08 7.06
N PHE A 559 -33.86 -25.80 7.44
CA PHE A 559 -33.88 -27.28 7.51
C PHE A 559 -33.86 -27.99 6.15
N LYS A 560 -34.17 -27.30 5.05
CA LYS A 560 -34.06 -27.87 3.69
C LYS A 560 -32.62 -28.00 3.19
N THR A 561 -31.64 -27.41 3.91
CA THR A 561 -30.20 -27.47 3.56
C THR A 561 -29.50 -28.77 4.00
N GLY A 562 -30.23 -29.78 4.47
CA GLY A 562 -29.65 -31.08 4.84
C GLY A 562 -29.04 -31.18 6.23
N LEU A 563 -29.06 -30.11 7.04
CA LEU A 563 -28.63 -30.16 8.44
C LEU A 563 -29.58 -31.03 9.26
N LYS A 564 -29.08 -32.12 9.82
CA LYS A 564 -29.83 -32.91 10.80
C LYS A 564 -29.92 -32.17 12.13
N PRO A 565 -31.09 -32.11 12.79
CA PRO A 565 -31.18 -31.50 14.12
C PRO A 565 -30.16 -32.13 15.06
N GLY A 566 -29.35 -31.28 15.73
CA GLY A 566 -28.31 -31.70 16.68
C GLY A 566 -26.99 -32.14 16.10
N SER A 567 -26.76 -32.03 14.76
CA SER A 567 -25.44 -32.20 14.17
C SER A 567 -24.68 -30.85 14.17
N PHE A 568 -23.40 -30.88 14.44
CA PHE A 568 -22.52 -29.73 14.23
C PHE A 568 -22.44 -29.43 12.74
N PRO A 569 -22.49 -28.15 12.29
CA PRO A 569 -22.24 -27.81 10.91
C PRO A 569 -20.86 -28.29 10.49
N ASP A 570 -20.79 -28.94 9.34
CA ASP A 570 -19.54 -29.40 8.74
C ASP A 570 -18.99 -28.31 7.79
N PHE A 571 -17.76 -27.89 8.02
CA PHE A 571 -17.03 -26.89 7.24
C PHE A 571 -15.72 -27.45 6.69
N SER A 572 -15.52 -28.76 6.73
CA SER A 572 -14.26 -29.40 6.36
C SER A 572 -13.81 -29.04 4.93
N ASN A 573 -14.75 -28.81 4.02
CA ASN A 573 -14.47 -28.45 2.63
C ASN A 573 -14.67 -26.96 2.31
N HIS A 574 -14.97 -26.12 3.30
CA HIS A 574 -15.24 -24.70 3.07
C HIS A 574 -14.07 -23.92 2.44
N ASN A 575 -12.83 -24.35 2.63
CA ASN A 575 -11.64 -23.71 2.10
C ASN A 575 -11.00 -24.46 0.91
N SER A 576 -11.58 -25.57 0.43
CA SER A 576 -10.95 -26.42 -0.58
C SER A 576 -11.27 -26.04 -2.03
N TYR A 577 -12.14 -25.06 -2.27
CA TYR A 577 -12.58 -24.64 -3.60
C TYR A 577 -11.45 -24.26 -4.56
N MET A 578 -10.36 -23.71 -4.08
CA MET A 578 -9.24 -23.23 -4.89
C MET A 578 -7.97 -24.10 -4.74
N GLU A 579 -8.12 -25.31 -4.23
CA GLU A 579 -7.02 -26.25 -4.17
C GLU A 579 -6.67 -26.78 -5.57
N PRO A 580 -5.38 -26.96 -5.88
CA PRO A 580 -4.96 -27.52 -7.16
C PRO A 580 -5.59 -28.87 -7.44
N GLY A 581 -6.04 -29.08 -8.69
CA GLY A 581 -6.62 -30.35 -9.15
C GLY A 581 -8.11 -30.52 -8.87
N THR A 582 -8.79 -29.58 -8.22
CA THR A 582 -10.25 -29.61 -8.06
C THR A 582 -10.95 -29.15 -9.33
N GLU A 583 -12.15 -29.70 -9.60
CA GLU A 583 -12.96 -29.28 -10.75
C GLU A 583 -13.53 -27.87 -10.53
N THR A 584 -13.78 -27.48 -9.28
CA THR A 584 -14.16 -26.11 -8.92
C THR A 584 -13.11 -25.09 -9.36
N LEU A 585 -11.83 -25.34 -9.11
CA LEU A 585 -10.74 -24.44 -9.54
C LEU A 585 -10.67 -24.35 -11.07
N ARG A 586 -10.86 -25.46 -11.79
CA ARG A 586 -10.90 -25.46 -13.26
C ARG A 586 -12.10 -24.67 -13.80
N ASP A 587 -13.26 -24.79 -13.18
CA ASP A 587 -14.42 -24.01 -13.55
C ASP A 587 -14.20 -22.52 -13.34
N PHE A 588 -13.63 -22.12 -12.19
CA PHE A 588 -13.24 -20.72 -11.95
C PHE A 588 -12.24 -20.23 -13.01
N ALA A 589 -11.25 -21.05 -13.33
CA ALA A 589 -10.27 -20.76 -14.36
C ALA A 589 -10.90 -20.51 -15.73
N ARG A 590 -11.87 -21.35 -16.14
CA ARG A 590 -12.61 -21.19 -17.40
C ARG A 590 -13.48 -19.94 -17.42
N VAL A 591 -14.07 -19.54 -16.28
CA VAL A 591 -14.79 -18.26 -16.16
C VAL A 591 -13.82 -17.09 -16.32
N VAL A 592 -12.67 -17.12 -15.64
CA VAL A 592 -11.65 -16.04 -15.71
C VAL A 592 -11.19 -15.77 -17.14
N VAL A 593 -11.08 -16.80 -17.98
CA VAL A 593 -10.66 -16.65 -19.39
C VAL A 593 -11.83 -16.63 -20.37
N GLY A 594 -13.07 -16.53 -19.90
CA GLY A 594 -14.26 -16.42 -20.74
C GLY A 594 -14.59 -17.66 -21.58
N THR A 595 -14.08 -18.85 -21.24
CA THR A 595 -14.34 -20.11 -21.98
C THR A 595 -15.45 -20.95 -21.36
N LYS A 596 -15.92 -20.64 -20.16
CA LYS A 596 -17.10 -21.28 -19.57
C LYS A 596 -18.36 -20.75 -20.27
N LYS A 597 -19.22 -21.66 -20.71
CA LYS A 597 -20.49 -21.38 -21.41
C LYS A 597 -21.66 -21.92 -20.59
#